data_08e92a943fcf86ce4110abcaed27acdd
#
_entry.id   08e92a943fcf86ce4110abcaed27acdd
#
_cell.length_a   1.000
_cell.length_b   1.000
_cell.length_c   1.000
_cell.angle_alpha   90.00
_cell.angle_beta   90.00
_cell.angle_gamma   90.00
#
_symmetry.space_group_name_H-M   'P 1'
#
loop_
_entity.id
_entity.type
_entity.pdbx_description
1 polymer ?
#
loop_
_entity_poly.entity_id
_entity_poly.type
_entity_poly.pdbx_seq_one_letter_code
_entity_poly.pdbx_strand_id
1 'polypeptide(L)'
;MKVASRSTWTAPSVERAVAAATALLAGPYIADRDFRLVTREPGSVRRDLPIWESTPGVVRFDADGWGPVQRDDVPDVPGAFVLSNILSPNECEQLLGLSTAMGWTEDAPVSLGRQIRQNENCVWIADDSLWEPIWARLAPHMPVDPERGAAVGLNQRWRLYRYDGANEDVFRMHTDGDWPGSAVVNGKLVRDAFGDRWSQLTLLLYLDDDYDGG
;
A
#
# COMPACT_ATOMS: atom_id res chain seq x y z
N MET A 1 -14.77 26.04 -18.00
CA MET A 1 -14.01 24.95 -17.34
C MET A 1 -14.74 23.66 -17.70
N LYS A 2 -14.21 22.85 -18.61
CA LYS A 2 -14.80 21.56 -18.98
C LYS A 2 -14.17 20.53 -18.01
N VAL A 3 -15.01 19.96 -17.15
CA VAL A 3 -14.66 18.81 -16.33
C VAL A 3 -14.31 17.66 -17.27
N ALA A 4 -13.10 17.12 -17.16
CA ALA A 4 -12.67 15.94 -17.90
C ALA A 4 -13.66 14.80 -17.63
N SER A 5 -14.06 14.10 -18.68
CA SER A 5 -14.98 12.97 -18.59
C SER A 5 -14.37 11.90 -17.69
N ARG A 6 -15.12 11.51 -16.67
CA ARG A 6 -14.80 10.37 -15.82
C ARG A 6 -14.51 9.15 -16.71
N SER A 7 -13.33 8.61 -16.59
CA SER A 7 -13.06 7.25 -17.03
C SER A 7 -14.01 6.34 -16.25
N THR A 8 -15.00 5.77 -16.91
CA THR A 8 -15.89 4.77 -16.33
C THR A 8 -15.12 3.46 -16.21
N TRP A 9 -14.36 3.34 -15.15
CA TRP A 9 -13.78 2.07 -14.75
C TRP A 9 -14.89 1.26 -14.08
N THR A 10 -15.54 0.40 -14.83
CA THR A 10 -16.40 -0.66 -14.30
C THR A 10 -15.61 -1.96 -14.35
N ALA A 11 -14.92 -2.30 -13.25
CA ALA A 11 -14.55 -3.70 -13.07
C ALA A 11 -15.84 -4.53 -13.11
N PRO A 12 -15.91 -5.62 -13.89
CA PRO A 12 -17.12 -6.43 -13.96
C PRO A 12 -17.47 -6.93 -12.56
N SER A 13 -18.69 -6.68 -12.13
CA SER A 13 -19.22 -7.12 -10.83
C SER A 13 -19.09 -8.64 -10.58
N VAL A 14 -18.98 -9.42 -11.64
CA VAL A 14 -18.79 -10.88 -11.63
C VAL A 14 -17.36 -11.25 -11.22
N GLU A 15 -16.34 -10.54 -11.68
CA GLU A 15 -14.94 -10.84 -11.39
C GLU A 15 -14.61 -10.50 -9.93
N ARG A 16 -15.17 -9.41 -9.41
CA ARG A 16 -15.06 -9.06 -8.00
C ARG A 16 -15.76 -10.08 -7.09
N ALA A 17 -16.93 -10.57 -7.51
CA ALA A 17 -17.63 -11.64 -6.80
C ALA A 17 -16.86 -12.97 -6.81
N VAL A 18 -16.16 -13.29 -7.90
CA VAL A 18 -15.31 -14.48 -8.01
C VAL A 18 -14.06 -14.32 -7.14
N ALA A 19 -13.43 -13.14 -7.13
CA ALA A 19 -12.27 -12.85 -6.29
C ALA A 19 -12.63 -12.93 -4.80
N ALA A 20 -13.75 -12.32 -4.39
CA ALA A 20 -14.26 -12.40 -3.02
C ALA A 20 -14.60 -13.83 -2.62
N ALA A 21 -15.19 -14.63 -3.52
CA ALA A 21 -15.45 -16.04 -3.29
C ALA A 21 -14.17 -16.86 -3.16
N THR A 22 -13.14 -16.53 -3.91
CA THR A 22 -11.83 -17.20 -3.84
C THR A 22 -11.10 -16.85 -2.52
N ALA A 23 -11.17 -15.60 -2.09
CA ALA A 23 -10.63 -15.17 -0.79
C ALA A 23 -11.38 -15.83 0.39
N LEU A 24 -12.70 -16.00 0.28
CA LEU A 24 -13.51 -16.73 1.27
C LEU A 24 -13.15 -18.23 1.32
N LEU A 25 -12.77 -18.83 0.20
CA LEU A 25 -12.32 -20.23 0.12
C LEU A 25 -10.91 -20.43 0.70
N ALA A 26 -10.08 -19.39 0.72
CA ALA A 26 -8.75 -19.44 1.36
C ALA A 26 -8.83 -19.48 2.90
N GLY A 27 -10.01 -19.19 3.48
CA GLY A 27 -10.23 -19.12 4.93
C GLY A 27 -9.61 -17.87 5.57
N PRO A 28 -9.88 -17.60 6.84
CA PRO A 28 -9.33 -16.44 7.53
C PRO A 28 -7.83 -16.57 7.70
N TYR A 29 -7.11 -15.45 7.54
CA TYR A 29 -5.70 -15.36 7.91
C TYR A 29 -5.53 -15.51 9.42
N ILE A 30 -4.50 -16.22 9.86
CA ILE A 30 -4.27 -16.63 11.25
C ILE A 30 -2.92 -16.09 11.71
N ALA A 31 -2.92 -15.41 12.87
CA ALA A 31 -1.69 -14.95 13.51
C ALA A 31 -0.75 -16.15 13.81
N ASP A 32 0.55 -15.88 13.72
CA ASP A 32 1.65 -16.84 13.89
C ASP A 32 1.74 -17.94 12.80
N ARG A 33 0.75 -18.03 11.91
CA ARG A 33 0.81 -18.85 10.70
C ARG A 33 1.05 -17.99 9.44
N ASP A 34 0.23 -16.99 9.24
CA ASP A 34 0.19 -16.18 8.01
C ASP A 34 0.85 -14.80 8.20
N PHE A 35 0.86 -14.30 9.43
CA PHE A 35 1.49 -13.05 9.81
C PHE A 35 1.88 -13.06 11.29
N ARG A 36 2.82 -12.21 11.66
CA ARG A 36 3.26 -12.09 13.06
C ARG A 36 3.62 -10.64 13.42
N LEU A 37 3.60 -10.37 14.72
CA LEU A 37 4.10 -9.12 15.27
C LEU A 37 5.64 -9.10 15.24
N VAL A 38 6.22 -8.12 14.54
CA VAL A 38 7.68 -7.90 14.53
C VAL A 38 8.10 -7.13 15.78
N THR A 39 7.43 -6.02 16.04
CA THR A 39 7.72 -5.13 17.17
C THR A 39 6.53 -4.19 17.41
N ARG A 40 6.67 -3.37 18.44
CA ARG A 40 5.78 -2.24 18.71
C ARG A 40 6.58 -0.96 18.71
N GLU A 41 5.98 0.12 18.25
CA GLU A 41 6.60 1.44 18.27
C GLU A 41 5.68 2.48 18.90
N PRO A 42 6.23 3.55 19.48
CA PRO A 42 5.40 4.62 20.02
C PRO A 42 4.71 5.38 18.91
N GLY A 43 3.40 5.56 19.03
CA GLY A 43 2.61 6.49 18.28
C GLY A 43 2.53 7.86 18.97
N SER A 44 1.65 8.70 18.47
CA SER A 44 1.41 10.02 19.04
C SER A 44 0.60 9.95 20.33
N VAL A 45 -0.37 9.07 20.40
CA VAL A 45 -1.25 8.84 21.56
C VAL A 45 -0.91 7.51 22.22
N ARG A 46 -0.84 6.45 21.46
CA ARG A 46 -0.51 5.10 21.93
C ARG A 46 1.01 4.88 21.95
N ARG A 47 1.47 4.05 22.89
CA ARG A 47 2.89 3.70 23.02
C ARG A 47 3.24 2.34 22.42
N ASP A 48 2.27 1.66 21.87
CA ASP A 48 2.33 0.23 21.56
C ASP A 48 1.78 -0.11 20.16
N LEU A 49 1.98 0.78 19.18
CA LEU A 49 1.53 0.54 17.81
C LEU A 49 2.19 -0.69 17.23
N PRO A 50 1.41 -1.68 16.75
CA PRO A 50 1.97 -2.88 16.18
C PRO A 50 2.61 -2.64 14.82
N ILE A 51 3.74 -3.30 14.58
CA ILE A 51 4.39 -3.43 13.29
C ILE A 51 4.36 -4.90 12.91
N TRP A 52 3.73 -5.19 11.80
CA TRP A 52 3.49 -6.55 11.34
C TRP A 52 4.46 -6.96 10.23
N GLU A 53 4.67 -8.24 10.06
CA GLU A 53 5.16 -8.86 8.83
C GLU A 53 4.29 -10.08 8.50
N SER A 54 4.21 -10.42 7.22
CA SER A 54 3.53 -11.64 6.77
C SER A 54 4.52 -12.79 6.56
N THR A 55 4.00 -13.99 6.55
CA THR A 55 4.76 -15.17 6.12
C THR A 55 5.04 -15.04 4.62
N PRO A 56 6.29 -15.24 4.15
CA PRO A 56 6.62 -15.16 2.74
C PRO A 56 5.72 -16.05 1.87
N GLY A 57 5.19 -15.48 0.78
CA GLY A 57 4.32 -16.18 -0.16
C GLY A 57 2.87 -16.39 0.32
N VAL A 58 2.45 -15.75 1.42
CA VAL A 58 1.05 -15.79 1.89
C VAL A 58 0.11 -15.09 0.91
N VAL A 59 0.56 -14.02 0.27
CA VAL A 59 -0.13 -13.37 -0.86
C VAL A 59 0.35 -14.03 -2.15
N ARG A 60 -0.58 -14.42 -2.99
CA ARG A 60 -0.31 -15.05 -4.28
C ARG A 60 -0.57 -14.05 -5.38
N PHE A 61 0.48 -13.74 -6.13
CA PHE A 61 0.40 -12.86 -7.29
C PHE A 61 0.14 -13.66 -8.56
N ASP A 62 -0.72 -13.13 -9.43
CA ASP A 62 -1.00 -13.69 -10.73
C ASP A 62 0.22 -13.52 -11.65
N ALA A 63 0.72 -14.62 -12.24
CA ALA A 63 1.96 -14.62 -13.03
C ALA A 63 1.92 -13.64 -14.21
N ASP A 64 0.76 -13.53 -14.87
CA ASP A 64 0.55 -12.66 -16.04
C ASP A 64 0.00 -11.27 -15.65
N GLY A 65 -0.16 -10.99 -14.34
CA GLY A 65 -0.79 -9.76 -13.85
C GLY A 65 -2.26 -9.64 -14.23
N TRP A 66 -2.81 -8.42 -14.20
CA TRP A 66 -4.21 -8.11 -14.53
C TRP A 66 -4.38 -7.56 -15.96
N GLY A 67 -3.38 -7.70 -16.79
CA GLY A 67 -3.31 -7.15 -18.13
C GLY A 67 -2.14 -6.18 -18.30
N PRO A 68 -2.03 -5.51 -19.46
CA PRO A 68 -0.95 -4.57 -19.68
C PRO A 68 -1.08 -3.36 -18.74
N VAL A 69 0.01 -3.02 -18.07
CA VAL A 69 0.07 -1.80 -17.26
C VAL A 69 -0.06 -0.59 -18.18
N GLN A 70 -0.94 0.32 -17.83
CA GLN A 70 -1.15 1.59 -18.54
C GLN A 70 -0.63 2.73 -17.67
N ARG A 71 0.03 3.71 -18.29
CA ARG A 71 0.51 4.91 -17.63
C ARG A 71 -0.15 6.14 -18.24
N ASP A 72 -0.74 6.95 -17.38
CA ASP A 72 -1.33 8.23 -17.71
C ASP A 72 -0.66 9.33 -16.88
N ASP A 73 0.03 10.25 -17.51
CA ASP A 73 0.62 11.40 -16.81
C ASP A 73 -0.49 12.36 -16.38
N VAL A 74 -0.39 12.89 -15.16
CA VAL A 74 -1.39 13.83 -14.63
C VAL A 74 -1.18 15.20 -15.26
N PRO A 75 -2.20 15.73 -15.99
CA PRO A 75 -2.09 17.04 -16.61
C PRO A 75 -1.75 18.15 -15.60
N ASP A 76 -0.83 19.04 -15.97
CA ASP A 76 -0.42 20.21 -15.18
C ASP A 76 0.26 19.90 -13.83
N VAL A 77 0.59 18.63 -13.57
CA VAL A 77 1.34 18.21 -12.37
C VAL A 77 2.61 17.45 -12.79
N PRO A 78 3.72 18.16 -13.03
CA PRO A 78 4.96 17.53 -13.48
C PRO A 78 5.43 16.43 -12.52
N GLY A 79 5.72 15.26 -13.07
CA GLY A 79 6.23 14.09 -12.31
C GLY A 79 5.14 13.23 -11.66
N ALA A 80 3.88 13.66 -11.68
CA ALA A 80 2.77 12.83 -11.23
C ALA A 80 2.18 11.99 -12.38
N PHE A 81 1.89 10.74 -12.13
CA PHE A 81 1.28 9.82 -13.08
C PHE A 81 0.46 8.75 -12.37
N VAL A 82 -0.48 8.19 -13.08
CA VAL A 82 -1.31 7.06 -12.64
C VAL A 82 -0.92 5.82 -13.42
N LEU A 83 -0.82 4.70 -12.73
CA LEU A 83 -0.63 3.39 -13.34
C LEU A 83 -1.86 2.52 -13.07
N SER A 84 -2.46 2.00 -14.13
CA SER A 84 -3.59 1.07 -14.06
C SER A 84 -3.13 -0.36 -14.28
N ASN A 85 -3.90 -1.32 -13.78
CA ASN A 85 -3.66 -2.77 -13.91
C ASN A 85 -2.41 -3.28 -13.18
N ILE A 86 -2.04 -2.63 -12.07
CA ILE A 86 -0.90 -3.09 -11.25
C ILE A 86 -1.27 -4.34 -10.44
N LEU A 87 -2.46 -4.38 -9.86
CA LEU A 87 -2.96 -5.50 -9.08
C LEU A 87 -4.26 -6.05 -9.67
N SER A 88 -4.43 -7.36 -9.60
CA SER A 88 -5.72 -7.98 -9.88
C SER A 88 -6.69 -7.80 -8.71
N PRO A 89 -8.02 -7.92 -8.93
CA PRO A 89 -8.99 -7.90 -7.83
C PRO A 89 -8.69 -8.94 -6.74
N ASN A 90 -8.25 -10.14 -7.12
CA ASN A 90 -7.88 -11.17 -6.17
C ASN A 90 -6.64 -10.78 -5.33
N GLU A 91 -5.66 -10.12 -5.91
CA GLU A 91 -4.49 -9.62 -5.18
C GLU A 91 -4.89 -8.50 -4.20
N CYS A 92 -5.77 -7.60 -4.60
CA CYS A 92 -6.33 -6.57 -3.72
C CYS A 92 -7.08 -7.19 -2.53
N GLU A 93 -7.95 -8.17 -2.78
CA GLU A 93 -8.71 -8.87 -1.73
C GLU A 93 -7.78 -9.60 -0.73
N GLN A 94 -6.69 -10.22 -1.20
CA GLN A 94 -5.71 -10.85 -0.33
C GLN A 94 -5.02 -9.82 0.57
N LEU A 95 -4.60 -8.67 0.02
CA LEU A 95 -3.95 -7.59 0.78
C LEU A 95 -4.91 -6.98 1.82
N LEU A 96 -6.17 -6.74 1.43
CA LEU A 96 -7.21 -6.24 2.32
C LEU A 96 -7.56 -7.24 3.43
N GLY A 97 -7.71 -8.52 3.09
CA GLY A 97 -8.00 -9.57 4.05
C GLY A 97 -6.89 -9.74 5.08
N LEU A 98 -5.64 -9.72 4.64
CA LEU A 98 -4.47 -9.89 5.50
C LEU A 98 -4.29 -8.67 6.43
N SER A 99 -4.39 -7.44 5.90
CA SER A 99 -4.32 -6.23 6.71
C SER A 99 -5.46 -6.13 7.73
N THR A 100 -6.64 -6.59 7.38
CA THR A 100 -7.79 -6.67 8.29
C THR A 100 -7.55 -7.68 9.42
N ALA A 101 -6.94 -8.82 9.11
CA ALA A 101 -6.56 -9.81 10.13
C ALA A 101 -5.45 -9.30 11.07
N MET A 102 -4.50 -8.53 10.57
CA MET A 102 -3.46 -7.84 11.37
C MET A 102 -4.06 -6.79 12.31
N GLY A 103 -5.15 -6.14 11.90
CA GLY A 103 -5.86 -5.12 12.66
C GLY A 103 -5.48 -3.69 12.31
N TRP A 104 -6.42 -2.80 12.55
CA TRP A 104 -6.33 -1.37 12.25
C TRP A 104 -6.17 -0.55 13.53
N THR A 105 -5.47 0.57 13.43
CA THR A 105 -5.28 1.51 14.55
C THR A 105 -5.51 2.94 14.09
N GLU A 106 -6.20 3.73 14.92
CA GLU A 106 -6.47 5.16 14.67
C GLU A 106 -5.23 6.05 14.87
N ASP A 107 -4.18 5.55 15.49
CA ASP A 107 -2.98 6.33 15.82
C ASP A 107 -1.83 6.02 14.86
N ALA A 108 -0.88 6.92 14.75
CA ALA A 108 0.28 6.80 13.89
C ALA A 108 1.55 7.35 14.56
N PRO A 109 2.75 6.90 14.12
CA PRO A 109 4.02 7.36 14.67
C PRO A 109 4.25 8.86 14.55
N VAL A 110 3.67 9.48 13.52
CA VAL A 110 3.74 10.94 13.32
C VAL A 110 2.40 11.54 13.70
N SER A 111 2.41 12.34 14.77
CA SER A 111 1.22 13.02 15.24
C SER A 111 0.88 14.20 14.34
N LEU A 112 -0.23 14.09 13.66
CA LEU A 112 -0.94 15.22 13.09
C LEU A 112 -2.26 15.34 13.83
N GLY A 113 -2.70 16.58 14.13
CA GLY A 113 -4.00 16.78 14.76
C GLY A 113 -5.13 16.14 13.92
N ARG A 114 -6.21 15.68 14.57
CA ARG A 114 -7.34 15.02 13.89
C ARG A 114 -7.93 15.86 12.75
N GLN A 115 -7.84 17.17 12.83
CA GLN A 115 -8.26 18.09 11.76
C GLN A 115 -7.39 18.01 10.50
N ILE A 116 -6.19 17.44 10.58
CA ILE A 116 -5.27 17.25 9.46
C ILE A 116 -5.32 15.79 8.98
N ARG A 117 -5.34 14.87 9.96
CA ARG A 117 -5.35 13.44 9.69
C ARG A 117 -6.23 12.71 10.69
N GLN A 118 -7.27 12.08 10.17
CA GLN A 118 -8.13 11.14 10.88
C GLN A 118 -8.36 9.96 9.93
N ASN A 119 -7.82 8.81 10.24
CA ASN A 119 -8.01 7.56 9.55
C ASN A 119 -7.45 6.41 10.38
N GLU A 120 -7.77 5.20 10.00
CA GLU A 120 -7.12 4.03 10.56
C GLU A 120 -5.95 3.60 9.68
N ASN A 121 -4.96 2.97 10.29
CA ASN A 121 -3.81 2.44 9.56
C ASN A 121 -3.32 1.12 10.12
N CYS A 122 -2.65 0.36 9.24
CA CYS A 122 -1.92 -0.85 9.55
C CYS A 122 -0.49 -0.69 9.02
N VAL A 123 0.53 -0.93 9.85
CA VAL A 123 1.93 -0.90 9.41
C VAL A 123 2.41 -2.33 9.18
N TRP A 124 2.85 -2.58 7.95
CA TRP A 124 3.23 -3.90 7.47
C TRP A 124 4.60 -3.83 6.79
N ILE A 125 5.55 -4.62 7.23
CA ILE A 125 6.85 -4.76 6.59
C ILE A 125 6.73 -5.85 5.54
N ALA A 126 6.74 -5.44 4.29
CA ALA A 126 6.65 -6.32 3.13
C ALA A 126 7.99 -7.04 2.90
N ASP A 127 7.95 -8.36 2.85
CA ASP A 127 9.09 -9.16 2.41
C ASP A 127 9.22 -9.16 0.87
N ASP A 128 10.28 -9.78 0.38
CA ASP A 128 10.59 -9.81 -1.06
C ASP A 128 9.46 -10.47 -1.89
N SER A 129 8.75 -11.45 -1.32
CA SER A 129 7.63 -12.11 -2.01
C SER A 129 6.41 -11.19 -2.23
N LEU A 130 6.34 -10.07 -1.49
CA LEU A 130 5.29 -9.07 -1.63
C LEU A 130 5.70 -7.92 -2.54
N TRP A 131 6.85 -7.29 -2.28
CA TRP A 131 7.19 -6.07 -3.00
C TRP A 131 7.80 -6.33 -4.38
N GLU A 132 8.56 -7.42 -4.57
CA GLU A 132 9.19 -7.71 -5.86
C GLU A 132 8.20 -7.94 -7.00
N PRO A 133 7.10 -8.71 -6.85
CA PRO A 133 6.11 -8.87 -7.92
C PRO A 133 5.44 -7.55 -8.31
N ILE A 134 5.14 -6.69 -7.33
CA ILE A 134 4.58 -5.37 -7.59
C ILE A 134 5.62 -4.49 -8.29
N TRP A 135 6.86 -4.50 -7.80
CA TRP A 135 7.94 -3.73 -8.40
C TRP A 135 8.23 -4.15 -9.84
N ALA A 136 8.20 -5.44 -10.14
CA ALA A 136 8.41 -5.93 -11.50
C ALA A 136 7.39 -5.34 -12.50
N ARG A 137 6.17 -5.07 -12.05
CA ARG A 137 5.12 -4.42 -12.85
C ARG A 137 5.29 -2.90 -12.93
N LEU A 138 5.82 -2.28 -11.88
CA LEU A 138 6.01 -0.82 -11.78
C LEU A 138 7.28 -0.34 -12.48
N ALA A 139 8.38 -1.06 -12.33
CA ALA A 139 9.73 -0.62 -12.72
C ALA A 139 9.85 -0.11 -14.17
N PRO A 140 9.21 -0.72 -15.18
CA PRO A 140 9.28 -0.23 -16.56
C PRO A 140 8.67 1.17 -16.76
N HIS A 141 7.86 1.63 -15.83
CA HIS A 141 7.12 2.89 -15.89
C HIS A 141 7.73 3.99 -15.01
N MET A 142 8.75 3.65 -14.20
CA MET A 142 9.36 4.62 -13.29
C MET A 142 10.23 5.62 -14.04
N PRO A 143 10.20 6.90 -13.64
CA PRO A 143 11.10 7.89 -14.18
C PRO A 143 12.54 7.61 -13.74
N VAL A 144 13.49 8.02 -14.57
CA VAL A 144 14.91 8.07 -14.21
C VAL A 144 15.26 9.52 -13.89
N ASP A 145 15.64 9.78 -12.64
CA ASP A 145 16.08 11.09 -12.22
C ASP A 145 17.53 11.35 -12.72
N PRO A 146 17.80 12.47 -13.40
CA PRO A 146 19.13 12.78 -13.93
C PRO A 146 20.24 12.87 -12.87
N GLU A 147 19.90 13.26 -11.65
CA GLU A 147 20.85 13.45 -10.56
C GLU A 147 20.95 12.23 -9.62
N ARG A 148 19.81 11.54 -9.41
CA ARG A 148 19.67 10.46 -8.43
C ARG A 148 19.63 9.07 -9.07
N GLY A 149 19.44 8.99 -10.38
CA GLY A 149 19.40 7.74 -11.12
C GLY A 149 18.02 7.08 -11.14
N ALA A 150 18.00 5.78 -11.41
CA ALA A 150 16.79 4.98 -11.46
C ALA A 150 16.34 4.56 -10.05
N ALA A 151 15.02 4.46 -9.87
CA ALA A 151 14.46 3.84 -8.67
C ALA A 151 14.87 2.36 -8.60
N VAL A 152 15.19 1.88 -7.40
CA VAL A 152 15.76 0.52 -7.18
C VAL A 152 14.75 -0.45 -6.56
N GLY A 153 13.56 0.00 -6.17
CA GLY A 153 12.54 -0.84 -5.56
C GLY A 153 11.52 -0.07 -4.76
N LEU A 154 10.70 -0.79 -4.02
CA LEU A 154 9.76 -0.24 -3.05
C LEU A 154 10.35 -0.32 -1.64
N ASN A 155 10.08 0.70 -0.82
CA ASN A 155 10.37 0.58 0.60
C ASN A 155 9.52 -0.57 1.19
N GLN A 156 10.14 -1.42 1.97
CA GLN A 156 9.44 -2.56 2.58
C GLN A 156 8.48 -2.13 3.69
N ARG A 157 8.61 -0.94 4.23
CA ARG A 157 7.71 -0.42 5.25
C ARG A 157 6.46 0.18 4.59
N TRP A 158 5.44 -0.64 4.47
CA TRP A 158 4.14 -0.22 3.95
C TRP A 158 3.27 0.32 5.06
N ARG A 159 2.41 1.26 4.68
CA ARG A 159 1.36 1.76 5.54
C ARG A 159 0.05 1.70 4.77
N LEU A 160 -0.83 0.81 5.21
CA LEU A 160 -2.16 0.72 4.66
C LEU A 160 -3.06 1.68 5.43
N TYR A 161 -3.95 2.33 4.72
CA TYR A 161 -4.91 3.28 5.27
C TYR A 161 -6.32 2.80 4.98
N ARG A 162 -7.19 2.96 5.98
CA ARG A 162 -8.62 2.80 5.84
C ARG A 162 -9.30 4.10 6.20
N TYR A 163 -10.21 4.56 5.34
CA TYR A 163 -11.00 5.75 5.50
C TYR A 163 -12.47 5.36 5.59
N ASP A 164 -13.18 5.88 6.59
CA ASP A 164 -14.61 5.69 6.78
C ASP A 164 -15.32 7.05 6.64
N GLY A 165 -16.12 7.19 5.60
CA GLY A 165 -16.88 8.41 5.35
C GLY A 165 -17.88 8.74 6.46
N ALA A 166 -18.39 7.72 7.20
CA ALA A 166 -19.28 7.94 8.32
C ALA A 166 -18.58 8.61 9.53
N ASN A 167 -17.25 8.44 9.62
CA ASN A 167 -16.40 9.07 10.62
C ASN A 167 -15.80 10.40 10.15
N GLU A 168 -16.15 10.87 8.96
CA GLU A 168 -15.54 12.04 8.30
C GLU A 168 -14.01 11.92 8.22
N ASP A 169 -13.52 10.71 7.98
CA ASP A 169 -12.09 10.44 7.89
C ASP A 169 -11.43 11.26 6.79
N VAL A 170 -10.28 11.84 7.10
CA VAL A 170 -9.58 12.77 6.20
C VAL A 170 -8.07 12.70 6.38
N PHE A 171 -7.35 12.85 5.30
CA PHE A 171 -5.95 13.22 5.33
C PHE A 171 -5.75 14.40 4.37
N ARG A 172 -5.62 15.59 4.95
CA ARG A 172 -5.53 16.83 4.16
C ARG A 172 -4.24 16.87 3.36
N MET A 173 -4.25 17.70 2.32
CA MET A 173 -3.09 17.95 1.47
C MET A 173 -1.85 18.25 2.32
N HIS A 174 -0.77 17.55 2.03
CA HIS A 174 0.50 17.61 2.76
C HIS A 174 1.65 17.26 1.83
N THR A 175 2.86 17.40 2.30
CA THR A 175 4.07 16.91 1.65
C THR A 175 4.61 15.73 2.46
N ASP A 176 4.86 14.62 1.81
CA ASP A 176 5.53 13.49 2.45
C ASP A 176 7.01 13.81 2.69
N GLY A 177 7.50 13.38 3.86
CA GLY A 177 8.94 13.36 4.13
C GLY A 177 9.61 12.14 3.49
N ASP A 178 10.89 12.25 3.25
CA ASP A 178 11.71 11.11 2.84
C ASP A 178 11.90 10.10 3.98
N TRP A 179 12.03 8.83 3.62
CA TRP A 179 12.16 7.73 4.56
C TRP A 179 13.25 6.75 4.12
N PRO A 180 14.15 6.30 5.04
CA PRO A 180 15.17 5.32 4.70
C PRO A 180 14.56 3.96 4.35
N GLY A 181 15.29 3.17 3.58
CA GLY A 181 14.91 1.80 3.25
C GLY A 181 14.87 0.92 4.52
N SER A 182 13.67 0.51 4.92
CA SER A 182 13.46 -0.30 6.11
C SER A 182 13.29 -1.78 5.73
N ALA A 183 13.71 -2.69 6.61
CA ALA A 183 13.50 -4.13 6.45
C ALA A 183 13.47 -4.86 7.80
N VAL A 184 13.00 -6.10 7.81
CA VAL A 184 13.19 -7.03 8.93
C VAL A 184 14.46 -7.84 8.71
N VAL A 185 15.44 -7.69 9.59
CA VAL A 185 16.71 -8.41 9.54
C VAL A 185 16.84 -9.24 10.80
N ASN A 186 16.98 -10.56 10.65
CA ASN A 186 17.05 -11.51 11.77
C ASN A 186 15.88 -11.35 12.78
N GLY A 187 14.67 -11.13 12.25
CA GLY A 187 13.45 -10.98 13.05
C GLY A 187 13.32 -9.63 13.78
N LYS A 188 14.14 -8.65 13.46
CA LYS A 188 14.10 -7.31 14.04
C LYS A 188 13.90 -6.25 12.97
N LEU A 189 13.05 -5.28 13.25
CA LEU A 189 12.89 -4.12 12.38
C LEU A 189 14.15 -3.25 12.41
N VAL A 190 14.72 -3.02 11.24
CA VAL A 190 15.83 -2.07 11.02
C VAL A 190 15.29 -0.94 10.15
N ARG A 191 15.29 0.29 10.67
CA ARG A 191 14.72 1.47 9.97
C ARG A 191 15.51 1.85 8.74
N ASP A 192 16.82 1.85 8.86
CA ASP A 192 17.76 2.07 7.75
C ASP A 192 18.56 0.78 7.57
N ALA A 193 17.97 -0.16 6.85
CA ALA A 193 18.54 -1.49 6.67
C ALA A 193 19.63 -1.54 5.59
N PHE A 194 19.70 -0.53 4.74
CA PHE A 194 20.57 -0.51 3.56
C PHE A 194 21.65 0.57 3.62
N GLY A 195 21.41 1.69 4.32
CA GLY A 195 22.37 2.78 4.49
C GLY A 195 22.62 3.65 3.27
N ASP A 196 22.04 3.29 2.12
CA ASP A 196 22.35 3.90 0.82
C ASP A 196 21.11 4.35 0.03
N ARG A 197 19.91 4.14 0.57
CA ARG A 197 18.66 4.42 -0.18
C ARG A 197 17.58 5.05 0.68
N TRP A 198 16.87 6.00 0.08
CA TRP A 198 15.79 6.77 0.68
C TRP A 198 14.64 6.89 -0.32
N SER A 199 13.43 7.06 0.18
CA SER A 199 12.27 7.29 -0.69
C SER A 199 12.44 8.59 -1.48
N GLN A 200 12.17 8.53 -2.77
CA GLN A 200 12.23 9.67 -3.70
C GLN A 200 10.85 9.97 -4.29
N LEU A 201 9.98 8.98 -4.30
CA LEU A 201 8.63 9.06 -4.83
C LEU A 201 7.68 8.47 -3.79
N THR A 202 6.47 8.99 -3.72
CA THR A 202 5.36 8.38 -3.00
C THR A 202 4.56 7.51 -3.97
N LEU A 203 4.31 6.26 -3.58
CA LEU A 203 3.41 5.36 -4.28
C LEU A 203 2.14 5.16 -3.45
N LEU A 204 0.99 5.42 -4.06
CA LEU A 204 -0.32 5.07 -3.50
C LEU A 204 -0.91 3.93 -4.31
N LEU A 205 -1.28 2.83 -3.64
CA LEU A 205 -2.02 1.72 -4.23
C LEU A 205 -3.45 1.76 -3.71
N TYR A 206 -4.41 1.98 -4.59
CA TYR A 206 -5.83 1.89 -4.27
C TYR A 206 -6.25 0.43 -4.41
N LEU A 207 -6.73 -0.15 -3.32
CA LEU A 207 -7.09 -1.58 -3.23
C LEU A 207 -8.59 -1.83 -3.43
N ASP A 208 -9.39 -0.77 -3.37
CA ASP A 208 -10.80 -0.78 -3.75
C ASP A 208 -11.18 0.50 -4.50
N ASP A 209 -12.36 0.51 -5.08
CA ASP A 209 -12.93 1.61 -5.86
C ASP A 209 -14.39 1.92 -5.47
N ASP A 210 -14.87 1.35 -4.37
CA ASP A 210 -16.24 1.47 -3.88
C ASP A 210 -16.38 2.65 -2.92
N TYR A 211 -16.03 3.85 -3.40
CA TYR A 211 -16.14 5.09 -2.63
C TYR A 211 -16.50 6.28 -3.50
N ASP A 212 -17.13 7.28 -2.88
CA ASP A 212 -17.43 8.58 -3.48
C ASP A 212 -16.54 9.66 -2.89
N GLY A 213 -15.93 10.49 -3.74
CA GLY A 213 -15.05 11.58 -3.32
C GLY A 213 -13.57 11.22 -3.36
N GLY A 214 -12.75 11.97 -2.63
CA GLY A 214 -11.28 11.85 -2.60
C GLY A 214 -10.56 13.06 -3.12
#